data_e564c33073b26b39fe8eb47f05d3c6a2
#
_entry.id   e564c33073b26b39fe8eb47f05d3c6a2
#
_cell.length_a   1.000
_cell.length_b   1.000
_cell.length_c   1.000
_cell.angle_alpha   90.00
_cell.angle_beta   90.00
_cell.angle_gamma   90.00
#
_symmetry.space_group_name_H-M   'P 1'
#
loop_
_entity.id
_entity.type
_entity.pdbx_description
1 polymer ?
#
loop_
_entity_poly.entity_id
_entity_poly.type
_entity_poly.pdbx_seq_one_letter_code
_entity_poly.pdbx_strand_id
1 'polypeptide(L)'
;MKREIKFRGKSTDTEKWVYGFLSFFYTAGRDENGLIFTDKARIYSPEDGCCYDVWAETVGQFTGLRDKNKEEIFEDDIVAWYDSDGNYRKDIVKWMNGGLCLCNSLYTVGNYREIEVIGNIYDNPNLI
;
A
#
# COMPACT_ATOMS: atom_id res chain seq x y z
N MET A 1 23.21 -2.89 3.10
CA MET A 1 21.86 -3.23 3.54
C MET A 1 20.97 -3.48 2.33
N LYS A 2 20.31 -4.63 2.27
CA LYS A 2 19.44 -4.95 1.14
C LYS A 2 18.09 -4.27 1.33
N ARG A 3 17.64 -3.56 0.30
CA ARG A 3 16.29 -2.99 0.26
C ARG A 3 15.32 -4.07 -0.20
N GLU A 4 14.32 -4.35 0.61
CA GLU A 4 13.30 -5.31 0.26
C GLU A 4 12.25 -4.65 -0.64
N ILE A 5 12.03 -5.22 -1.82
CA ILE A 5 11.01 -4.76 -2.75
C ILE A 5 9.87 -5.76 -2.70
N LYS A 6 8.71 -5.30 -2.25
CA LYS A 6 7.54 -6.15 -2.08
C LYS A 6 6.29 -5.37 -2.39
N PHE A 7 5.29 -6.06 -2.91
CA PHE A 7 3.99 -5.49 -3.23
C PHE A 7 2.91 -6.29 -2.54
N ARG A 8 1.73 -5.70 -2.44
CA ARG A 8 0.53 -6.42 -2.01
C ARG A 8 -0.61 -6.06 -2.95
N GLY A 9 -1.63 -6.91 -2.97
CA GLY A 9 -2.87 -6.65 -3.70
C GLY A 9 -3.95 -7.60 -3.20
N LYS A 10 -5.20 -7.24 -3.39
CA LYS A 10 -6.32 -8.09 -3.00
C LYS A 10 -6.64 -9.08 -4.11
N SER A 11 -6.64 -10.36 -3.77
CA SER A 11 -6.99 -11.43 -4.69
C SER A 11 -8.40 -11.22 -5.25
N THR A 12 -8.54 -11.41 -6.56
CA THR A 12 -9.85 -11.31 -7.22
C THR A 12 -10.80 -12.44 -6.83
N ASP A 13 -10.24 -13.57 -6.37
CA ASP A 13 -11.04 -14.75 -6.00
C ASP A 13 -11.46 -14.72 -4.54
N THR A 14 -10.52 -14.47 -3.63
CA THR A 14 -10.77 -14.60 -2.18
C THR A 14 -10.90 -13.27 -1.48
N GLU A 15 -10.51 -12.18 -2.13
CA GLU A 15 -10.42 -10.83 -1.57
C GLU A 15 -9.47 -10.72 -0.38
N LYS A 16 -8.62 -11.72 -0.20
CA LYS A 16 -7.55 -11.68 0.80
C LYS A 16 -6.32 -11.00 0.22
N TRP A 17 -5.54 -10.38 1.09
CA TRP A 17 -4.31 -9.75 0.69
C TRP A 17 -3.26 -10.79 0.31
N VAL A 18 -2.60 -10.56 -0.83
CA VAL A 18 -1.48 -11.36 -1.33
C VAL A 18 -0.25 -10.49 -1.32
N TYR A 19 0.85 -11.03 -0.83
CA TYR A 19 2.13 -10.30 -0.69
C TYR A 19 3.19 -10.97 -1.53
N GLY A 20 4.00 -10.19 -2.24
CA GLY A 20 5.09 -10.74 -3.01
C GLY A 20 5.58 -9.83 -4.12
N PHE A 21 5.95 -10.42 -5.25
CA PHE A 21 6.53 -9.71 -6.37
C PHE A 21 5.47 -9.40 -7.41
N LEU A 22 5.40 -8.13 -7.81
CA LEU A 22 4.51 -7.72 -8.89
C LEU A 22 5.09 -8.18 -10.22
N SER A 23 4.35 -9.03 -10.94
CA SER A 23 4.78 -9.55 -12.23
C SER A 23 4.38 -8.62 -13.37
N PHE A 24 3.08 -8.33 -13.48
CA PHE A 24 2.57 -7.45 -14.53
C PHE A 24 1.14 -7.04 -14.25
N PHE A 25 0.69 -6.02 -15.00
CA PHE A 25 -0.71 -5.60 -15.03
C PHE A 25 -1.36 -6.12 -16.31
N TYR A 26 -2.59 -6.59 -16.20
CA TYR A 26 -3.36 -7.02 -17.37
C TYR A 26 -3.95 -5.79 -18.08
N THR A 27 -3.95 -5.83 -19.42
CA THR A 27 -4.67 -4.85 -20.20
C THR A 27 -6.14 -5.23 -20.20
N ALA A 28 -6.99 -4.40 -19.62
CA ALA A 28 -8.43 -4.65 -19.53
C ALA A 28 -9.16 -4.19 -20.79
N GLY A 29 -8.67 -3.13 -21.45
CA GLY A 29 -9.29 -2.61 -22.66
C GLY A 29 -8.95 -1.15 -22.88
N ARG A 30 -9.75 -0.51 -23.73
CA ARG A 30 -9.63 0.91 -24.02
C ARG A 30 -10.95 1.59 -23.66
N ASP A 31 -10.86 2.79 -23.14
CA ASP A 31 -12.06 3.61 -22.88
C ASP A 31 -12.56 4.26 -24.19
N GLU A 32 -13.62 5.05 -24.10
CA GLU A 32 -14.20 5.75 -25.24
C GLU A 32 -13.23 6.72 -25.92
N ASN A 33 -12.21 7.18 -25.21
CA ASN A 33 -11.17 8.06 -25.73
C ASN A 33 -9.96 7.30 -26.26
N GLY A 34 -10.00 5.96 -26.26
CA GLY A 34 -8.91 5.13 -26.74
C GLY A 34 -7.80 4.92 -25.73
N LEU A 35 -7.95 5.38 -24.50
CA LEU A 35 -6.93 5.18 -23.46
C LEU A 35 -7.00 3.77 -22.89
N ILE A 36 -5.83 3.16 -22.73
CA ILE A 36 -5.73 1.82 -22.18
C ILE A 36 -5.94 1.88 -20.66
N PHE A 37 -6.76 0.96 -20.14
CA PHE A 37 -6.92 0.82 -18.69
C PHE A 37 -6.70 -0.62 -18.27
N THR A 38 -6.33 -0.81 -17.01
CA THR A 38 -6.11 -2.13 -16.41
C THR A 38 -6.96 -2.25 -15.16
N ASP A 39 -7.51 -3.46 -14.94
CA ASP A 39 -8.29 -3.74 -13.73
C ASP A 39 -7.65 -4.81 -12.85
N LYS A 40 -6.73 -5.58 -13.40
CA LYS A 40 -6.07 -6.69 -12.68
C LYS A 40 -4.57 -6.65 -12.84
N ALA A 41 -3.89 -7.21 -11.87
CA ALA A 41 -2.45 -7.41 -11.89
C ALA A 41 -2.14 -8.81 -11.39
N ARG A 42 -0.91 -9.25 -11.54
CA ARG A 42 -0.47 -10.57 -11.05
C ARG A 42 0.67 -10.40 -10.05
N ILE A 43 0.51 -11.04 -8.90
CA ILE A 43 1.54 -11.08 -7.85
C ILE A 43 1.97 -12.52 -7.64
N TYR A 44 3.29 -12.73 -7.64
CA TYR A 44 3.89 -14.00 -7.24
C TYR A 44 4.15 -13.98 -5.74
N SER A 45 3.57 -14.94 -5.03
CA SER A 45 3.76 -15.10 -3.59
C SER A 45 4.87 -16.12 -3.33
N PRO A 46 6.04 -15.70 -2.84
CA PRO A 46 7.11 -16.66 -2.54
C PRO A 46 6.80 -17.56 -1.35
N GLU A 47 5.87 -17.15 -0.50
CA GLU A 47 5.49 -17.93 0.67
C GLU A 47 4.86 -19.27 0.29
N ASP A 48 3.99 -19.28 -0.69
CA ASP A 48 3.34 -20.52 -1.15
C ASP A 48 3.73 -20.94 -2.57
N GLY A 49 4.56 -20.13 -3.25
CA GLY A 49 5.03 -20.43 -4.59
C GLY A 49 3.99 -20.28 -5.69
N CYS A 50 2.91 -19.56 -5.43
CA CYS A 50 1.80 -19.41 -6.37
C CYS A 50 1.70 -17.97 -6.88
N CYS A 51 1.14 -17.83 -8.09
CA CYS A 51 0.76 -16.54 -8.65
C CYS A 51 -0.71 -16.28 -8.40
N TYR A 52 -1.05 -15.05 -8.10
CA TYR A 52 -2.43 -14.64 -7.84
C TYR A 52 -2.80 -13.44 -8.69
N ASP A 53 -4.01 -13.45 -9.22
CA ASP A 53 -4.58 -12.26 -9.83
C ASP A 53 -5.15 -11.39 -8.71
N VAL A 54 -4.84 -10.12 -8.76
CA VAL A 54 -5.29 -9.15 -7.77
C VAL A 54 -5.92 -7.95 -8.48
N TRP A 55 -6.77 -7.22 -7.76
CA TRP A 55 -7.34 -5.98 -8.29
C TRP A 55 -6.24 -4.94 -8.41
N ALA A 56 -6.06 -4.38 -9.62
CA ALA A 56 -4.97 -3.44 -9.90
C ALA A 56 -5.02 -2.21 -8.97
N GLU A 57 -6.22 -1.72 -8.67
CA GLU A 57 -6.39 -0.56 -7.80
C GLU A 57 -5.88 -0.79 -6.38
N THR A 58 -5.80 -2.06 -5.93
CA THR A 58 -5.37 -2.39 -4.59
C THR A 58 -3.86 -2.63 -4.48
N VAL A 59 -3.14 -2.62 -5.60
CA VAL A 59 -1.70 -2.86 -5.61
C VAL A 59 -0.99 -1.71 -4.93
N GLY A 60 -0.20 -2.03 -3.92
CA GLY A 60 0.62 -1.06 -3.21
C GLY A 60 1.99 -1.61 -2.92
N GLN A 61 2.98 -0.73 -2.89
CA GLN A 61 4.35 -1.13 -2.63
C GLN A 61 4.68 -1.01 -1.14
N PHE A 62 5.46 -1.97 -0.65
CA PHE A 62 6.05 -1.89 0.69
C PHE A 62 7.00 -0.69 0.75
N THR A 63 6.84 0.11 1.79
CA THR A 63 7.66 1.33 1.96
C THR A 63 9.09 1.04 2.42
N GLY A 64 9.36 -0.18 2.87
CA GLY A 64 10.62 -0.53 3.50
C GLY A 64 10.64 -0.24 4.99
N LEU A 65 9.58 0.33 5.53
CA LEU A 65 9.49 0.71 6.93
C LEU A 65 8.48 -0.15 7.67
N ARG A 66 8.72 -0.31 8.97
CA ARG A 66 7.80 -0.99 9.87
C ARG A 66 7.35 -0.02 10.96
N ASP A 67 6.12 -0.19 11.42
CA ASP A 67 5.56 0.67 12.46
C ASP A 67 6.06 0.29 13.87
N LYS A 68 5.50 0.92 14.89
CA LYS A 68 5.89 0.66 16.28
C LYS A 68 5.66 -0.78 16.73
N ASN A 69 4.75 -1.50 16.05
CA ASN A 69 4.43 -2.91 16.33
C ASN A 69 5.17 -3.87 15.39
N LYS A 70 6.13 -3.36 14.61
CA LYS A 70 6.89 -4.10 13.59
C LYS A 70 6.03 -4.57 12.41
N GLU A 71 4.86 -3.98 12.23
CA GLU A 71 4.02 -4.22 11.07
C GLU A 71 4.60 -3.50 9.85
N GLU A 72 4.59 -4.17 8.71
CA GLU A 72 5.05 -3.58 7.46
C GLU A 72 4.11 -2.47 7.03
N ILE A 73 4.68 -1.33 6.60
CA ILE A 73 3.91 -0.19 6.12
C ILE A 73 3.91 -0.21 4.60
N PHE A 74 2.71 -0.27 4.00
CA PHE A 74 2.51 -0.25 2.56
C PHE A 74 1.84 1.04 2.12
N GLU A 75 1.97 1.36 0.83
CA GLU A 75 1.15 2.41 0.23
C GLU A 75 -0.32 2.14 0.53
N ASP A 76 -1.09 3.21 0.74
CA ASP A 76 -2.51 3.18 1.02
C ASP A 76 -2.88 2.63 2.39
N ASP A 77 -1.89 2.37 3.25
CA ASP A 77 -2.16 2.13 4.66
C ASP A 77 -2.64 3.41 5.33
N ILE A 78 -3.50 3.24 6.32
CA ILE A 78 -3.92 4.32 7.20
C ILE A 78 -3.08 4.20 8.47
N VAL A 79 -2.37 5.25 8.80
CA VAL A 79 -1.49 5.27 9.97
C VAL A 79 -1.94 6.36 10.94
N ALA A 80 -1.60 6.17 12.20
CA ALA A 80 -1.96 7.11 13.26
C ALA A 80 -0.76 7.34 14.18
N TRP A 81 -0.69 8.55 14.74
CA TRP A 81 0.37 8.92 15.68
C TRP A 81 -0.09 10.11 16.52
N TYR A 82 0.66 10.38 17.58
CA TYR A 82 0.48 11.59 18.36
C TYR A 82 1.58 12.57 17.96
N ASP A 83 1.21 13.82 17.66
CA ASP A 83 2.18 14.84 17.30
C ASP A 83 2.88 15.39 18.55
N SER A 84 3.78 16.35 18.36
CA SER A 84 4.56 16.93 19.48
C SER A 84 3.69 17.66 20.49
N ASP A 85 2.49 18.08 20.07
CA ASP A 85 1.54 18.77 20.96
C ASP A 85 0.58 17.78 21.65
N GLY A 86 0.74 16.50 21.39
CA GLY A 86 -0.12 15.46 21.97
C GLY A 86 -1.43 15.25 21.23
N ASN A 87 -1.58 15.80 20.04
CA ASN A 87 -2.78 15.63 19.23
C ASN A 87 -2.72 14.33 18.45
N TYR A 88 -3.84 13.60 18.42
CA TYR A 88 -3.94 12.36 17.63
C TYR A 88 -4.11 12.71 16.16
N ARG A 89 -3.25 12.14 15.33
CA ARG A 89 -3.23 12.37 13.88
C ARG A 89 -3.41 11.05 13.13
N LYS A 90 -4.09 11.13 11.98
CA LYS A 90 -4.26 10.01 11.06
C LYS A 90 -3.97 10.49 9.64
N ASP A 91 -3.40 9.64 8.83
CA ASP A 91 -3.19 9.97 7.42
C ASP A 91 -2.97 8.71 6.59
N ILE A 92 -3.00 8.88 5.28
CA ILE A 92 -2.79 7.82 4.30
C ILE A 92 -1.33 7.87 3.83
N VAL A 93 -0.71 6.71 3.73
CA VAL A 93 0.67 6.58 3.27
C VAL A 93 0.71 6.69 1.74
N LYS A 94 1.50 7.63 1.21
CA LYS A 94 1.66 7.85 -0.23
C LYS A 94 3.12 8.16 -0.55
N TRP A 95 3.52 7.81 -1.77
CA TRP A 95 4.80 8.27 -2.33
C TRP A 95 4.59 9.64 -2.98
N MET A 96 5.41 10.61 -2.59
CA MET A 96 5.35 11.96 -3.15
C MET A 96 6.77 12.51 -3.31
N ASN A 97 7.05 13.09 -4.48
CA ASN A 97 8.33 13.78 -4.76
C ASN A 97 9.57 12.93 -4.46
N GLY A 98 9.49 11.63 -4.78
CA GLY A 98 10.62 10.72 -4.57
C GLY A 98 10.82 10.27 -3.13
N GLY A 99 9.94 10.67 -2.23
CA GLY A 99 9.99 10.27 -0.82
C GLY A 99 8.64 9.78 -0.32
N LEU A 100 8.65 9.07 0.78
CA LEU A 100 7.44 8.62 1.43
C LEU A 100 6.86 9.75 2.25
N CYS A 101 5.64 10.14 1.95
CA CYS A 101 4.94 11.22 2.64
C CYS A 101 3.58 10.74 3.13
N LEU A 102 3.09 11.40 4.17
CA LEU A 102 1.71 11.24 4.59
C LEU A 102 0.84 12.18 3.77
N CYS A 103 -0.31 11.68 3.33
CA CYS A 103 -1.26 12.47 2.54
C CYS A 103 -1.78 13.66 3.37
N ASN A 104 -1.96 14.81 2.74
CA ASN A 104 -2.36 16.05 3.41
C ASN A 104 -1.36 16.55 4.45
N SER A 105 -0.16 15.97 4.49
CA SER A 105 0.93 16.40 5.35
C SER A 105 2.15 16.68 4.49
N LEU A 106 2.90 17.69 4.84
CA LEU A 106 4.16 18.01 4.17
C LEU A 106 5.34 17.28 4.81
N TYR A 107 5.07 16.50 5.83
CA TYR A 107 6.10 15.80 6.58
C TYR A 107 6.31 14.40 6.02
N THR A 108 7.57 14.04 5.83
CA THR A 108 7.94 12.67 5.52
C THR A 108 7.74 11.80 6.78
N VAL A 109 7.56 10.49 6.56
CA VAL A 109 7.51 9.54 7.67
C VAL A 109 8.91 9.39 8.25
N GLY A 110 9.34 10.42 9.01
CA GLY A 110 10.68 10.42 9.60
C GLY A 110 10.76 9.64 10.90
N ASN A 111 9.66 9.59 11.63
CA ASN A 111 9.64 8.95 12.95
C ASN A 111 8.64 7.80 12.98
N TYR A 112 8.80 6.88 12.03
CA TYR A 112 7.91 5.73 11.85
C TYR A 112 7.81 4.83 13.09
N ARG A 113 8.76 4.93 14.02
CA ARG A 113 8.76 4.13 15.26
C ARG A 113 7.60 4.48 16.19
N GLU A 114 7.00 5.65 16.01
CA GLU A 114 5.86 6.10 16.81
C GLU A 114 4.55 6.02 16.04
N ILE A 115 4.61 5.60 14.78
CA ILE A 115 3.45 5.47 13.91
C ILE A 115 2.87 4.06 14.05
N GLU A 116 1.54 3.96 14.02
CA GLU A 116 0.83 2.69 14.06
C GLU A 116 -0.04 2.55 12.82
N VAL A 117 0.06 1.39 12.15
CA VAL A 117 -0.85 1.04 11.07
C VAL A 117 -2.18 0.63 11.70
N ILE A 118 -3.26 1.35 11.39
CA ILE A 118 -4.59 1.08 11.95
C ILE A 118 -5.55 0.48 10.92
N GLY A 119 -5.16 0.42 9.66
CA GLY A 119 -5.96 -0.15 8.59
C GLY A 119 -5.43 0.29 7.24
N ASN A 120 -6.29 0.22 6.24
CA ASN A 120 -5.97 0.70 4.90
C ASN A 120 -7.25 1.24 4.23
N ILE A 121 -7.08 1.98 3.13
CA ILE A 121 -8.21 2.66 2.49
C ILE A 121 -9.23 1.71 1.89
N TYR A 122 -8.85 0.47 1.59
CA TYR A 122 -9.73 -0.52 0.94
C TYR A 122 -10.60 -1.25 1.96
N ASP A 123 -10.00 -1.66 3.07
CA ASP A 123 -10.71 -2.41 4.12
C ASP A 123 -11.39 -1.49 5.13
N ASN A 124 -10.85 -0.30 5.32
CA ASN A 124 -11.27 0.59 6.41
C ASN A 124 -11.50 2.03 5.91
N PRO A 125 -12.32 2.24 4.88
CA PRO A 125 -12.52 3.60 4.34
C PRO A 125 -13.11 4.57 5.35
N ASN A 126 -13.78 4.08 6.38
CA ASN A 126 -14.40 4.92 7.41
C ASN A 126 -13.42 5.46 8.45
N LEU A 127 -12.15 5.01 8.43
CA LEU A 127 -11.16 5.48 9.39
C LEU A 127 -10.58 6.86 9.03
N ILE A 128 -10.77 7.30 7.80
CA ILE A 128 -10.28 8.61 7.33
C ILE A 128 -11.38 9.67 7.36
#